data_9ebd68f0fcc3c6f352c10c99b9841853
#
_entry.id   9ebd68f0fcc3c6f352c10c99b9841853
#
_cell.length_a   1.000
_cell.length_b   1.000
_cell.length_c   1.000
_cell.angle_alpha   90.00
_cell.angle_beta   90.00
_cell.angle_gamma   90.00
#
_symmetry.space_group_name_H-M   'P 1'
#
loop_
_entity.id
_entity.type
_entity.pdbx_description
1 polymer ?
#
loop_
_entity_poly.entity_id
_entity_poly.type
_entity_poly.pdbx_seq_one_letter_code
_entity_poly.pdbx_strand_id
1 'polypeptide(L)'
;MREFKDQGLLEPIADLPESMNNRDGVGGLAGQVRLKLASFNIQTGINTSAYHEYLTGGWRHMFPSNRRMGNLKRIADLLKPFDLVGLQEVDGGGARSHFIVQAEYLAESAGFTHWHNQINRRFGNIALHSNGLLSRLKPVKIVDYSLPGMPGRGALLAQFGDESASALHICVMHLALSRKARLKQLAFIAEIIHGLPHVVLMGDLNCAHDSPEIHHLTRTTRLCDPLFEVKTFPSWQPRIMLDHILVTPEIRVENLRAINFACSDHLPIAMEILLPEGLRLGI
;
A
#
# COMPACT_ATOMS: atom_id res chain seq x y z
N MET A 1 -7.83 18.88 -41.80
CA MET A 1 -8.67 19.19 -40.65
C MET A 1 -9.42 17.92 -40.29
N ARG A 2 -8.94 17.16 -39.28
CA ARG A 2 -9.67 16.04 -38.69
C ARG A 2 -9.85 16.42 -37.23
N GLU A 3 -11.10 16.60 -36.86
CA GLU A 3 -11.52 16.89 -35.47
C GLU A 3 -11.13 15.74 -34.55
N PHE A 4 -10.31 16.03 -33.58
CA PHE A 4 -10.09 15.15 -32.41
C PHE A 4 -11.30 15.32 -31.50
N LYS A 5 -12.23 14.37 -31.56
CA LYS A 5 -13.27 14.22 -30.55
C LYS A 5 -12.62 13.88 -29.21
N ASP A 6 -12.76 14.84 -28.34
CA ASP A 6 -12.52 14.70 -26.88
C ASP A 6 -13.53 13.71 -26.31
N GLN A 7 -13.13 12.46 -26.13
CA GLN A 7 -13.90 11.44 -25.39
C GLN A 7 -13.14 11.03 -24.16
N GLY A 8 -13.04 11.95 -23.22
CA GLY A 8 -12.62 11.72 -21.85
C GLY A 8 -13.81 11.80 -20.89
N LEU A 9 -14.88 11.08 -21.15
CA LEU A 9 -15.90 10.83 -20.13
C LEU A 9 -15.29 9.91 -19.08
N LEU A 10 -15.07 10.49 -17.90
CA LEU A 10 -14.67 9.81 -16.67
C LEU A 10 -15.75 8.77 -16.36
N GLU A 11 -15.43 7.48 -16.54
CA GLU A 11 -16.26 6.42 -15.99
C GLU A 11 -16.32 6.59 -14.47
N PRO A 12 -17.49 6.40 -13.86
CA PRO A 12 -17.62 6.48 -12.41
C PRO A 12 -16.69 5.46 -11.76
N ILE A 13 -16.21 5.78 -10.55
CA ILE A 13 -15.41 4.87 -9.70
C ILE A 13 -16.18 3.54 -9.66
N ALA A 14 -15.69 2.55 -10.41
CA ALA A 14 -16.38 1.29 -10.57
C ALA A 14 -16.49 0.60 -9.20
N ASP A 15 -17.71 0.46 -8.76
CA ASP A 15 -18.24 -0.49 -7.80
C ASP A 15 -17.28 -1.03 -6.73
N LEU A 16 -17.01 -0.18 -5.73
CA LEU A 16 -16.76 -0.73 -4.39
C LEU A 16 -18.03 -1.51 -4.01
N PRO A 17 -17.97 -2.81 -3.64
CA PRO A 17 -19.14 -3.51 -3.14
C PRO A 17 -19.81 -2.69 -2.05
N GLU A 18 -21.13 -2.78 -1.95
CA GLU A 18 -21.92 -2.08 -0.92
C GLU A 18 -21.34 -2.32 0.50
N SER A 19 -20.76 -3.51 0.76
CA SER A 19 -20.07 -3.82 2.00
C SER A 19 -18.88 -2.90 2.32
N MET A 20 -18.19 -2.36 1.30
CA MET A 20 -17.09 -1.41 1.51
C MET A 20 -17.53 0.05 1.50
N ASN A 21 -18.70 0.36 0.95
CA ASN A 21 -19.28 1.71 1.00
C ASN A 21 -19.98 2.01 2.33
N ASN A 22 -20.37 0.99 3.08
CA ASN A 22 -21.04 1.17 4.35
C ASN A 22 -20.00 1.46 5.44
N ARG A 23 -20.12 2.64 6.06
CA ARG A 23 -19.31 3.08 7.21
C ARG A 23 -19.81 2.48 8.54
N ASP A 24 -20.45 1.31 8.50
CA ASP A 24 -20.79 0.61 9.72
C ASP A 24 -19.48 0.20 10.40
N GLY A 25 -19.04 1.11 11.26
CA GLY A 25 -17.76 1.03 11.97
C GLY A 25 -17.62 -0.30 12.67
N VAL A 26 -16.37 -0.77 12.75
CA VAL A 26 -15.90 -1.85 13.64
C VAL A 26 -17.03 -2.78 14.12
N GLY A 27 -17.74 -3.43 13.21
CA GLY A 27 -18.88 -4.30 13.49
C GLY A 27 -18.55 -5.71 12.99
N GLY A 28 -18.07 -6.57 13.89
CA GLY A 28 -18.00 -8.02 13.68
C GLY A 28 -19.19 -8.71 14.35
N LEU A 29 -19.39 -9.99 14.05
CA LEU A 29 -20.16 -10.90 14.92
C LEU A 29 -19.70 -10.64 16.37
N ALA A 30 -20.59 -10.52 17.32
CA ALA A 30 -20.37 -10.02 18.67
C ALA A 30 -18.95 -10.36 19.22
N GLY A 31 -18.02 -9.39 19.20
CA GLY A 31 -16.69 -9.52 19.77
C GLY A 31 -15.48 -9.55 18.80
N GLN A 32 -15.67 -9.74 17.47
CA GLN A 32 -14.55 -9.73 16.50
C GLN A 32 -14.39 -8.38 15.83
N VAL A 33 -13.15 -7.88 15.71
CA VAL A 33 -12.82 -6.64 15.02
C VAL A 33 -12.61 -6.92 13.54
N ARG A 34 -13.39 -6.23 12.69
CA ARG A 34 -13.22 -6.22 11.22
C ARG A 34 -12.44 -4.99 10.81
N LEU A 35 -11.45 -5.15 9.93
CA LEU A 35 -10.68 -4.06 9.36
C LEU A 35 -10.66 -4.15 7.84
N LYS A 36 -10.75 -2.99 7.19
CA LYS A 36 -10.60 -2.80 5.75
C LYS A 36 -9.19 -2.25 5.46
N LEU A 37 -8.42 -3.01 4.73
CA LEU A 37 -7.03 -2.69 4.41
C LEU A 37 -6.89 -2.37 2.93
N ALA A 38 -5.96 -1.47 2.58
CA ALA A 38 -5.53 -1.26 1.21
C ALA A 38 -4.00 -1.16 1.12
N SER A 39 -3.43 -1.62 0.00
CA SER A 39 -2.05 -1.34 -0.38
C SER A 39 -2.03 -0.76 -1.78
N PHE A 40 -1.26 0.33 -1.98
CA PHE A 40 -1.24 1.03 -3.25
C PHE A 40 0.12 1.69 -3.52
N ASN A 41 0.79 1.26 -4.60
CA ASN A 41 1.90 2.01 -5.18
C ASN A 41 1.32 3.16 -6.02
N ILE A 42 1.43 4.40 -5.53
CA ILE A 42 0.78 5.58 -6.14
C ILE A 42 1.65 6.29 -7.17
N GLN A 43 2.86 5.80 -7.45
CA GLN A 43 3.80 6.39 -8.41
C GLN A 43 3.93 7.92 -8.23
N THR A 44 4.05 8.39 -6.98
CA THR A 44 4.07 9.83 -6.60
C THR A 44 2.89 10.67 -7.12
N GLY A 45 1.73 10.05 -7.36
CA GLY A 45 0.55 10.70 -7.92
C GLY A 45 0.65 10.98 -9.43
N ILE A 46 1.56 10.31 -10.13
CA ILE A 46 1.66 10.39 -11.59
C ILE A 46 0.66 9.39 -12.17
N ASN A 47 -0.23 9.87 -13.02
CA ASN A 47 -1.12 9.01 -13.78
C ASN A 47 -0.38 8.47 -15.02
N THR A 48 -0.01 7.19 -14.98
CA THR A 48 0.49 6.47 -16.15
C THR A 48 -0.59 5.49 -16.57
N SER A 49 -1.30 5.81 -17.66
CA SER A 49 -2.45 5.05 -18.15
C SER A 49 -2.16 4.27 -19.44
N ALA A 50 -0.93 4.35 -19.96
CA ALA A 50 -0.55 3.66 -21.19
C ALA A 50 0.96 3.42 -21.29
N TYR A 51 1.34 2.37 -22.00
CA TYR A 51 2.74 1.96 -22.17
C TYR A 51 3.66 3.05 -22.74
N HIS A 52 3.17 3.86 -23.68
CA HIS A 52 3.96 4.95 -24.28
C HIS A 52 4.26 6.07 -23.26
N GLU A 53 3.37 6.31 -22.30
CA GLU A 53 3.60 7.29 -21.21
C GLU A 53 4.68 6.80 -20.25
N TYR A 54 4.75 5.50 -20.01
CA TYR A 54 5.80 4.87 -19.22
C TYR A 54 7.18 5.08 -19.84
N LEU A 55 7.32 4.90 -21.16
CA LEU A 55 8.59 5.07 -21.88
C LEU A 55 9.03 6.52 -22.04
N THR A 56 8.07 7.44 -22.28
CA THR A 56 8.37 8.84 -22.59
C THR A 56 8.28 9.77 -21.38
N GLY A 57 7.68 9.29 -20.28
CA GLY A 57 7.32 10.11 -19.13
C GLY A 57 8.38 10.23 -18.03
N GLY A 58 9.59 9.66 -18.22
CA GLY A 58 10.63 9.64 -17.16
C GLY A 58 10.95 11.02 -16.55
N TRP A 59 10.91 12.10 -17.34
CA TRP A 59 11.10 13.46 -16.87
C TRP A 59 9.93 14.00 -16.01
N ARG A 60 8.71 13.47 -16.18
CA ARG A 60 7.52 13.84 -15.36
C ARG A 60 7.70 13.51 -13.89
N HIS A 61 8.57 12.54 -13.58
CA HIS A 61 8.91 12.20 -12.20
C HIS A 61 9.71 13.29 -11.48
N MET A 62 10.30 14.22 -12.23
CA MET A 62 11.19 15.25 -11.68
C MET A 62 10.53 16.63 -11.51
N PHE A 63 9.41 16.91 -12.18
CA PHE A 63 8.79 18.23 -12.19
C PHE A 63 7.42 18.25 -11.52
N PRO A 64 7.07 19.38 -10.87
CA PRO A 64 5.73 19.60 -10.33
C PRO A 64 4.67 19.65 -11.44
N SER A 65 3.46 19.16 -11.16
CA SER A 65 2.35 19.17 -12.10
C SER A 65 1.00 19.32 -11.39
N ASN A 66 0.15 20.23 -11.88
CA ASN A 66 -1.21 20.39 -11.36
C ASN A 66 -2.08 19.14 -11.55
N ARG A 67 -1.79 18.30 -12.57
CA ARG A 67 -2.46 17.00 -12.75
C ARG A 67 -2.21 16.05 -11.60
N ARG A 68 -1.02 16.13 -10.97
CA ARG A 68 -0.67 15.31 -9.80
C ARG A 68 -1.59 15.58 -8.61
N MET A 69 -1.92 16.85 -8.37
CA MET A 69 -2.85 17.20 -7.29
C MET A 69 -4.27 16.68 -7.55
N GLY A 70 -4.74 16.75 -8.80
CA GLY A 70 -6.01 16.14 -9.18
C GLY A 70 -6.04 14.63 -8.95
N ASN A 71 -4.94 13.92 -9.26
CA ASN A 71 -4.82 12.50 -9.00
C ASN A 71 -4.75 12.18 -7.50
N LEU A 72 -4.00 12.96 -6.71
CA LEU A 72 -3.95 12.77 -5.25
C LEU A 72 -5.34 12.93 -4.62
N LYS A 73 -6.16 13.88 -5.11
CA LYS A 73 -7.53 14.03 -4.64
C LYS A 73 -8.38 12.80 -4.96
N ARG A 74 -8.29 12.26 -6.19
CA ARG A 74 -8.99 11.03 -6.59
C ARG A 74 -8.53 9.83 -5.75
N ILE A 75 -7.22 9.72 -5.48
CA ILE A 75 -6.66 8.69 -4.60
C ILE A 75 -7.22 8.86 -3.18
N ALA A 76 -7.26 10.08 -2.63
CA ALA A 76 -7.83 10.33 -1.32
C ALA A 76 -9.30 9.91 -1.25
N ASP A 77 -10.11 10.21 -2.28
CA ASP A 77 -11.51 9.80 -2.35
C ASP A 77 -11.66 8.26 -2.34
N LEU A 78 -10.80 7.55 -3.09
CA LEU A 78 -10.75 6.09 -3.08
C LEU A 78 -10.42 5.52 -1.70
N LEU A 79 -9.54 6.18 -0.94
CA LEU A 79 -9.04 5.65 0.33
C LEU A 79 -10.00 5.84 1.51
N LYS A 80 -11.04 6.67 1.38
CA LYS A 80 -12.01 6.98 2.45
C LYS A 80 -12.64 5.76 3.16
N PRO A 81 -12.96 4.63 2.46
CA PRO A 81 -13.61 3.48 3.10
C PRO A 81 -12.68 2.62 3.96
N PHE A 82 -11.36 2.81 3.88
CA PHE A 82 -10.40 1.93 4.54
C PHE A 82 -10.04 2.39 5.96
N ASP A 83 -9.63 1.43 6.79
CA ASP A 83 -9.17 1.66 8.16
C ASP A 83 -7.66 1.84 8.21
N LEU A 84 -6.93 1.09 7.38
CA LEU A 84 -5.47 1.09 7.28
C LEU A 84 -5.05 1.05 5.80
N VAL A 85 -4.10 1.91 5.42
CA VAL A 85 -3.58 1.96 4.04
C VAL A 85 -2.07 1.99 4.05
N GLY A 86 -1.45 1.02 3.35
CA GLY A 86 -0.03 1.02 3.03
C GLY A 86 0.21 1.66 1.66
N LEU A 87 1.06 2.66 1.61
CA LEU A 87 1.39 3.39 0.37
C LEU A 87 2.85 3.17 -0.02
N GLN A 88 3.11 2.96 -1.30
CA GLN A 88 4.44 2.91 -1.86
C GLN A 88 4.61 4.06 -2.87
N GLU A 89 5.87 4.46 -3.07
CA GLU A 89 6.25 5.57 -3.95
C GLU A 89 5.54 6.89 -3.65
N VAL A 90 5.29 7.22 -2.39
CA VAL A 90 4.86 8.55 -1.99
C VAL A 90 6.02 9.53 -1.98
N ASP A 91 5.75 10.81 -2.19
CA ASP A 91 6.75 11.87 -2.01
C ASP A 91 6.70 12.43 -0.60
N GLY A 92 7.86 12.50 0.06
CA GLY A 92 8.01 12.99 1.42
C GLY A 92 8.14 14.52 1.53
N GLY A 93 7.71 15.29 0.51
CA GLY A 93 7.76 16.76 0.53
C GLY A 93 8.92 17.36 -0.28
N GLY A 94 9.31 16.72 -1.38
CA GLY A 94 10.27 17.29 -2.32
C GLY A 94 9.68 18.39 -3.20
N ALA A 95 10.55 19.15 -3.89
CA ALA A 95 10.13 20.22 -4.80
C ALA A 95 9.21 19.71 -5.92
N ARG A 96 9.39 18.44 -6.38
CA ARG A 96 8.54 17.82 -7.39
C ARG A 96 7.08 17.66 -6.96
N SER A 97 6.81 17.61 -5.65
CA SER A 97 5.47 17.54 -5.06
C SER A 97 5.01 18.88 -4.48
N HIS A 98 5.63 20.01 -4.87
CA HIS A 98 5.39 21.34 -4.29
C HIS A 98 5.62 21.36 -2.77
N PHE A 99 6.58 20.58 -2.27
CA PHE A 99 6.88 20.41 -0.84
C PHE A 99 5.75 19.78 -0.01
N ILE A 100 4.77 19.17 -0.69
CA ILE A 100 3.67 18.46 -0.03
C ILE A 100 4.16 17.07 0.37
N VAL A 101 4.01 16.72 1.64
CA VAL A 101 4.14 15.35 2.14
C VAL A 101 2.87 14.60 1.73
N GLN A 102 3.00 13.73 0.73
CA GLN A 102 1.81 13.12 0.12
C GLN A 102 1.03 12.22 1.09
N ALA A 103 1.71 11.52 2.01
CA ALA A 103 1.04 10.72 3.03
C ALA A 103 0.16 11.58 3.95
N GLU A 104 0.65 12.74 4.38
CA GLU A 104 -0.11 13.72 5.16
C GLU A 104 -1.33 14.24 4.41
N TYR A 105 -1.11 14.73 3.19
CA TYR A 105 -2.19 15.25 2.34
C TYR A 105 -3.30 14.21 2.12
N LEU A 106 -2.93 12.95 1.84
CA LEU A 106 -3.88 11.87 1.63
C LEU A 106 -4.62 11.52 2.94
N ALA A 107 -3.92 11.53 4.08
CA ALA A 107 -4.52 11.30 5.39
C ALA A 107 -5.59 12.35 5.70
N GLU A 108 -5.24 13.62 5.60
CA GLU A 108 -6.18 14.73 5.86
C GLU A 108 -7.38 14.70 4.90
N SER A 109 -7.12 14.53 3.59
CA SER A 109 -8.17 14.53 2.56
C SER A 109 -9.11 13.33 2.65
N ALA A 110 -8.64 12.16 3.11
CA ALA A 110 -9.44 10.94 3.27
C ALA A 110 -9.97 10.75 4.69
N GLY A 111 -9.61 11.62 5.65
CA GLY A 111 -10.08 11.60 7.03
C GLY A 111 -9.43 10.53 7.90
N PHE A 112 -8.16 10.21 7.66
CA PHE A 112 -7.35 9.40 8.57
C PHE A 112 -6.80 10.27 9.70
N THR A 113 -6.84 9.76 10.92
CA THR A 113 -6.40 10.48 12.13
C THR A 113 -4.90 10.31 12.40
N HIS A 114 -4.30 9.28 11.84
CA HIS A 114 -2.87 8.98 12.01
C HIS A 114 -2.25 8.67 10.65
N TRP A 115 -1.02 9.15 10.47
CA TRP A 115 -0.22 8.86 9.29
C TRP A 115 1.26 8.79 9.66
N HIS A 116 2.04 8.08 8.84
CA HIS A 116 3.49 8.03 8.94
C HIS A 116 4.11 8.03 7.55
N ASN A 117 5.27 8.67 7.42
CA ASN A 117 6.01 8.78 6.17
C ASN A 117 7.47 8.35 6.38
N GLN A 118 7.84 7.18 5.86
CA GLN A 118 9.19 6.67 5.89
C GLN A 118 9.97 7.13 4.67
N ILE A 119 10.93 8.05 4.83
CA ILE A 119 11.78 8.50 3.73
C ILE A 119 12.90 7.48 3.49
N ASN A 120 12.88 6.81 2.33
CA ASN A 120 13.83 5.77 1.95
C ASN A 120 15.01 6.31 1.13
N ARG A 121 14.81 7.38 0.35
CA ARG A 121 15.84 7.98 -0.48
C ARG A 121 15.58 9.46 -0.72
N ARG A 122 16.65 10.25 -0.64
CA ARG A 122 16.65 11.68 -0.92
C ARG A 122 17.46 11.96 -2.19
N PHE A 123 16.88 12.69 -3.13
CA PHE A 123 17.58 13.30 -4.26
C PHE A 123 17.62 14.82 -4.04
N GLY A 124 18.53 15.26 -3.18
CA GLY A 124 18.56 16.64 -2.70
C GLY A 124 17.20 17.04 -2.11
N ASN A 125 16.74 18.23 -2.46
CA ASN A 125 15.39 18.72 -2.11
C ASN A 125 14.37 18.48 -3.23
N ILE A 126 14.75 17.80 -4.32
CA ILE A 126 13.88 17.61 -5.50
C ILE A 126 12.86 16.52 -5.25
N ALA A 127 13.31 15.34 -4.77
CA ALA A 127 12.47 14.17 -4.60
C ALA A 127 12.82 13.41 -3.33
N LEU A 128 11.80 13.08 -2.53
CA LEU A 128 11.91 12.29 -1.31
C LEU A 128 11.08 11.01 -1.47
N HIS A 129 11.72 9.92 -1.94
CA HIS A 129 11.04 8.64 -2.11
C HIS A 129 10.73 8.01 -0.76
N SER A 130 9.48 7.68 -0.55
CA SER A 130 8.97 7.22 0.75
C SER A 130 7.96 6.09 0.61
N ASN A 131 7.77 5.34 1.72
CA ASN A 131 6.57 4.58 1.99
C ASN A 131 5.66 5.39 2.93
N GLY A 132 4.37 5.13 2.91
CA GLY A 132 3.39 5.77 3.78
C GLY A 132 2.51 4.75 4.49
N LEU A 133 2.08 5.09 5.69
CA LEU A 133 0.99 4.42 6.40
C LEU A 133 -0.07 5.45 6.75
N LEU A 134 -1.32 5.17 6.40
CA LEU A 134 -2.47 5.93 6.86
C LEU A 134 -3.31 5.02 7.76
N SER A 135 -3.80 5.55 8.88
CA SER A 135 -4.55 4.75 9.86
C SER A 135 -5.65 5.56 10.55
N ARG A 136 -6.81 4.95 10.72
CA ARG A 136 -7.86 5.43 11.63
C ARG A 136 -7.60 5.01 13.07
N LEU A 137 -6.80 3.95 13.25
CA LEU A 137 -6.41 3.44 14.54
C LEU A 137 -5.12 4.11 14.99
N LYS A 138 -4.97 4.36 16.28
CA LYS A 138 -3.74 4.92 16.85
C LYS A 138 -2.67 3.83 16.94
N PRO A 139 -1.53 3.95 16.23
CA PRO A 139 -0.41 3.04 16.44
C PRO A 139 0.24 3.32 17.80
N VAL A 140 0.60 2.26 18.50
CA VAL A 140 1.34 2.34 19.76
C VAL A 140 2.82 2.60 19.49
N LYS A 141 3.34 2.00 18.40
CA LYS A 141 4.73 2.10 18.01
C LYS A 141 4.85 2.02 16.50
N ILE A 142 5.76 2.80 15.92
CA ILE A 142 6.17 2.67 14.51
C ILE A 142 7.69 2.64 14.48
N VAL A 143 8.24 1.71 13.69
CA VAL A 143 9.69 1.55 13.49
C VAL A 143 9.98 1.51 11.99
N ASP A 144 10.91 2.35 11.56
CA ASP A 144 11.39 2.40 10.18
C ASP A 144 12.66 1.55 10.02
N TYR A 145 12.65 0.67 9.04
CA TYR A 145 13.78 -0.18 8.67
C TYR A 145 14.29 0.15 7.27
N SER A 146 15.58 0.44 7.17
CA SER A 146 16.26 0.47 5.87
C SER A 146 16.50 -0.95 5.40
N LEU A 147 16.01 -1.31 4.22
CA LEU A 147 16.20 -2.64 3.67
C LEU A 147 17.63 -2.82 3.12
N PRO A 148 18.23 -4.00 3.27
CA PRO A 148 19.60 -4.26 2.80
C PRO A 148 19.73 -4.16 1.28
N GLY A 149 20.91 -3.74 0.80
CA GLY A 149 21.23 -3.60 -0.63
C GLY A 149 21.36 -2.15 -1.06
N MET A 150 20.89 -1.83 -2.27
CA MET A 150 20.96 -0.46 -2.77
C MET A 150 20.03 0.47 -1.98
N PRO A 151 20.46 1.71 -1.69
CA PRO A 151 19.64 2.70 -1.01
C PRO A 151 18.31 2.97 -1.72
N GLY A 152 17.27 3.22 -0.95
CA GLY A 152 15.96 3.65 -1.48
C GLY A 152 14.86 2.62 -1.34
N ARG A 153 15.10 1.57 -0.56
CA ARG A 153 14.07 0.61 -0.18
C ARG A 153 13.97 0.53 1.34
N GLY A 154 12.75 0.45 1.84
CA GLY A 154 12.46 0.43 3.26
C GLY A 154 11.23 -0.40 3.59
N ALA A 155 11.09 -0.71 4.87
CA ALA A 155 9.90 -1.26 5.46
C ALA A 155 9.57 -0.48 6.73
N LEU A 156 8.33 -0.13 6.94
CA LEU A 156 7.84 0.40 8.21
C LEU A 156 7.01 -0.68 8.91
N LEU A 157 7.20 -0.80 10.21
CA LEU A 157 6.44 -1.73 11.05
C LEU A 157 5.68 -0.94 12.11
N ALA A 158 4.34 -0.96 12.01
CA ALA A 158 3.45 -0.31 12.97
C ALA A 158 2.77 -1.35 13.84
N GLN A 159 2.74 -1.10 15.15
CA GLN A 159 2.07 -1.93 16.16
C GLN A 159 0.80 -1.23 16.63
N PHE A 160 -0.28 -1.99 16.69
CA PHE A 160 -1.58 -1.57 17.19
C PHE A 160 -2.03 -2.48 18.33
N GLY A 161 -2.62 -1.89 19.36
CA GLY A 161 -3.02 -2.62 20.57
C GLY A 161 -1.92 -2.72 21.59
N ASP A 162 -2.22 -3.39 22.71
CA ASP A 162 -1.34 -3.50 23.86
C ASP A 162 -0.02 -4.21 23.51
N GLU A 163 1.07 -3.96 24.26
CA GLU A 163 2.38 -4.61 24.07
C GLU A 163 2.37 -6.13 24.36
N SER A 164 1.23 -6.65 24.80
CA SER A 164 1.02 -8.08 25.08
C SER A 164 1.03 -8.93 23.79
N ALA A 165 0.95 -10.25 23.95
CA ALA A 165 0.91 -11.26 22.90
C ALA A 165 -0.26 -11.10 21.89
N SER A 166 -1.10 -10.07 22.01
CA SER A 166 -2.29 -9.80 21.21
C SER A 166 -2.21 -8.55 20.30
N ALA A 167 -1.02 -7.97 20.10
CA ALA A 167 -0.88 -6.81 19.22
C ALA A 167 -1.01 -7.17 17.72
N LEU A 168 -1.63 -6.29 16.94
CA LEU A 168 -1.61 -6.34 15.48
C LEU A 168 -0.39 -5.58 14.95
N HIS A 169 0.35 -6.21 14.05
CA HIS A 169 1.51 -5.61 13.39
C HIS A 169 1.26 -5.42 11.90
N ILE A 170 1.38 -4.19 11.43
CA ILE A 170 1.27 -3.85 10.01
C ILE A 170 2.66 -3.52 9.48
N CYS A 171 3.14 -4.33 8.55
CA CYS A 171 4.41 -4.13 7.86
C CYS A 171 4.14 -3.62 6.43
N VAL A 172 4.49 -2.37 6.16
CA VAL A 172 4.40 -1.79 4.80
C VAL A 172 5.78 -1.73 4.18
N MET A 173 5.95 -2.23 2.98
CA MET A 173 7.25 -2.30 2.32
C MET A 173 7.19 -2.07 0.81
N HIS A 174 8.35 -1.75 0.24
CA HIS A 174 8.56 -1.71 -1.20
C HIS A 174 9.92 -2.36 -1.51
N LEU A 175 9.91 -3.51 -2.18
CA LEU A 175 11.13 -4.28 -2.47
C LEU A 175 11.87 -3.80 -3.71
N ALA A 176 13.12 -4.24 -3.84
CA ALA A 176 13.96 -3.95 -4.99
C ALA A 176 13.51 -4.70 -6.25
N LEU A 177 13.88 -4.18 -7.43
CA LEU A 177 13.58 -4.81 -8.71
C LEU A 177 14.39 -6.10 -8.95
N SER A 178 15.60 -6.22 -8.41
CA SER A 178 16.43 -7.40 -8.65
C SER A 178 16.11 -8.52 -7.66
N ARG A 179 15.96 -9.74 -8.18
CA ARG A 179 15.69 -10.95 -7.38
C ARG A 179 16.67 -11.15 -6.23
N LYS A 180 18.00 -10.97 -6.50
CA LYS A 180 19.04 -11.13 -5.48
C LYS A 180 18.86 -10.15 -4.31
N ALA A 181 18.45 -8.91 -4.59
CA ALA A 181 18.19 -7.92 -3.56
C ALA A 181 16.91 -8.27 -2.80
N ARG A 182 15.81 -8.65 -3.50
CA ARG A 182 14.55 -9.06 -2.86
C ARG A 182 14.74 -10.19 -1.87
N LEU A 183 15.47 -11.26 -2.24
CA LEU A 183 15.74 -12.38 -1.32
C LEU A 183 16.47 -11.94 -0.05
N LYS A 184 17.45 -11.02 -0.15
CA LYS A 184 18.12 -10.46 1.03
C LYS A 184 17.18 -9.61 1.88
N GLN A 185 16.32 -8.81 1.23
CA GLN A 185 15.36 -7.96 1.90
C GLN A 185 14.28 -8.77 2.62
N LEU A 186 13.78 -9.83 1.99
CA LEU A 186 12.80 -10.73 2.60
C LEU A 186 13.38 -11.52 3.76
N ALA A 187 14.63 -11.99 3.67
CA ALA A 187 15.31 -12.63 4.79
C ALA A 187 15.43 -11.67 6.00
N PHE A 188 15.79 -10.42 5.76
CA PHE A 188 15.87 -9.39 6.79
C PHE A 188 14.49 -9.11 7.43
N ILE A 189 13.43 -9.03 6.62
CA ILE A 189 12.06 -8.85 7.12
C ILE A 189 11.59 -10.07 7.90
N ALA A 190 11.93 -11.29 7.47
CA ALA A 190 11.61 -12.52 8.20
C ALA A 190 12.18 -12.51 9.63
N GLU A 191 13.41 -11.98 9.80
CA GLU A 191 14.01 -11.80 11.13
C GLU A 191 13.25 -10.77 11.97
N ILE A 192 12.85 -9.63 11.38
CA ILE A 192 12.13 -8.56 12.07
C ILE A 192 10.77 -9.02 12.57
N ILE A 193 10.02 -9.75 11.74
CA ILE A 193 8.66 -10.21 12.11
C ILE A 193 8.66 -11.54 12.85
N HIS A 194 9.84 -12.14 13.08
CA HIS A 194 9.95 -13.41 13.78
C HIS A 194 9.34 -13.30 15.19
N GLY A 195 8.45 -14.22 15.52
CA GLY A 195 7.78 -14.27 16.84
C GLY A 195 6.69 -13.23 17.06
N LEU A 196 6.45 -12.31 16.12
CA LEU A 196 5.30 -11.41 16.22
C LEU A 196 3.99 -12.18 16.00
N PRO A 197 2.95 -11.95 16.84
CA PRO A 197 1.76 -12.80 16.83
C PRO A 197 0.88 -12.60 15.58
N HIS A 198 0.40 -11.40 15.36
CA HIS A 198 -0.54 -11.08 14.29
C HIS A 198 0.09 -10.07 13.35
N VAL A 199 0.55 -10.55 12.19
CA VAL A 199 1.24 -9.72 11.19
C VAL A 199 0.42 -9.65 9.92
N VAL A 200 0.24 -8.44 9.42
CA VAL A 200 -0.15 -8.15 8.03
C VAL A 200 1.05 -7.50 7.35
N LEU A 201 1.60 -8.16 6.35
CA LEU A 201 2.65 -7.62 5.50
C LEU A 201 2.03 -7.20 4.18
N MET A 202 2.19 -5.93 3.78
CA MET A 202 1.62 -5.41 2.56
C MET A 202 2.59 -4.51 1.79
N GLY A 203 2.45 -4.49 0.47
CA GLY A 203 3.20 -3.58 -0.38
C GLY A 203 3.50 -4.13 -1.76
N ASP A 204 4.28 -3.36 -2.50
CA ASP A 204 4.84 -3.75 -3.78
C ASP A 204 6.10 -4.60 -3.54
N LEU A 205 5.96 -5.91 -3.71
CA LEU A 205 7.05 -6.87 -3.52
C LEU A 205 7.88 -7.08 -4.79
N ASN A 206 7.50 -6.46 -5.91
CA ASN A 206 8.19 -6.56 -7.20
C ASN A 206 8.45 -8.01 -7.66
N CYS A 207 7.62 -8.95 -7.25
CA CYS A 207 7.68 -10.36 -7.64
C CYS A 207 6.28 -10.96 -7.70
N ALA A 208 6.10 -11.97 -8.56
CA ALA A 208 4.82 -12.67 -8.71
C ALA A 208 4.50 -13.53 -7.47
N HIS A 209 3.20 -13.82 -7.26
CA HIS A 209 2.72 -14.60 -6.11
C HIS A 209 3.32 -16.02 -6.05
N ASP A 210 3.55 -16.65 -7.20
CA ASP A 210 4.17 -17.97 -7.34
C ASP A 210 5.70 -17.94 -7.40
N SER A 211 6.31 -16.79 -7.10
CA SER A 211 7.75 -16.62 -7.18
C SER A 211 8.50 -17.37 -6.05
N PRO A 212 9.76 -17.77 -6.29
CA PRO A 212 10.59 -18.34 -5.24
C PRO A 212 10.78 -17.40 -4.04
N GLU A 213 10.65 -16.10 -4.23
CA GLU A 213 10.71 -15.09 -3.18
C GLU A 213 9.54 -15.22 -2.19
N ILE A 214 8.32 -15.33 -2.70
CA ILE A 214 7.11 -15.52 -1.87
C ILE A 214 7.14 -16.88 -1.19
N HIS A 215 7.51 -17.94 -1.92
CA HIS A 215 7.70 -19.27 -1.32
C HIS A 215 8.76 -19.29 -0.21
N HIS A 216 9.86 -18.52 -0.39
CA HIS A 216 10.87 -18.40 0.65
C HIS A 216 10.29 -17.70 1.88
N LEU A 217 9.61 -16.57 1.71
CA LEU A 217 9.03 -15.81 2.81
C LEU A 217 8.00 -16.65 3.59
N THR A 218 7.07 -17.31 2.92
CA THR A 218 6.03 -18.14 3.58
C THR A 218 6.59 -19.38 4.27
N ARG A 219 7.73 -19.91 3.82
CA ARG A 219 8.44 -21.02 4.48
C ARG A 219 9.26 -20.61 5.69
N THR A 220 9.77 -19.38 5.71
CA THR A 220 10.66 -18.87 6.78
C THR A 220 9.92 -18.06 7.83
N THR A 221 8.65 -17.74 7.57
CA THR A 221 7.78 -16.98 8.48
C THR A 221 6.47 -17.73 8.70
N ARG A 222 5.60 -17.15 9.54
CA ARG A 222 4.21 -17.62 9.71
C ARG A 222 3.24 -16.98 8.72
N LEU A 223 3.73 -16.14 7.80
CA LEU A 223 2.87 -15.50 6.82
C LEU A 223 2.31 -16.52 5.83
N CYS A 224 1.03 -16.37 5.55
CA CYS A 224 0.29 -17.13 4.53
C CYS A 224 -0.08 -16.20 3.39
N ASP A 225 0.07 -16.68 2.17
CA ASP A 225 -0.52 -16.06 1.00
C ASP A 225 -2.01 -16.46 0.96
N PRO A 226 -2.96 -15.50 0.91
CA PRO A 226 -4.39 -15.81 0.90
C PRO A 226 -4.88 -16.51 -0.38
N LEU A 227 -4.00 -16.97 -1.27
CA LEU A 227 -4.26 -17.78 -2.47
C LEU A 227 -5.20 -17.13 -3.51
N PHE A 228 -5.37 -15.82 -3.48
CA PHE A 228 -6.11 -15.11 -4.52
C PHE A 228 -5.13 -14.49 -5.52
N GLU A 229 -5.15 -14.94 -6.75
CA GLU A 229 -4.38 -14.31 -7.83
C GLU A 229 -5.06 -13.02 -8.25
N VAL A 230 -4.49 -11.90 -7.84
CA VAL A 230 -5.00 -10.56 -8.12
C VAL A 230 -3.97 -9.78 -8.92
N LYS A 231 -4.19 -9.64 -10.23
CA LYS A 231 -3.25 -8.94 -11.12
C LYS A 231 -3.34 -7.43 -10.89
N THR A 232 -2.20 -6.77 -10.66
CA THR A 232 -2.13 -5.35 -10.33
C THR A 232 -1.31 -4.53 -11.32
N PHE A 233 -0.41 -5.15 -12.08
CA PHE A 233 0.52 -4.47 -12.97
C PHE A 233 0.51 -5.03 -14.40
N PRO A 234 0.62 -4.18 -15.44
CA PRO A 234 0.40 -2.73 -15.39
C PRO A 234 -1.11 -2.41 -15.29
N SER A 235 -1.47 -1.30 -14.65
CA SER A 235 -2.87 -0.96 -14.32
C SER A 235 -3.82 -0.91 -15.51
N TRP A 236 -3.35 -0.52 -16.70
CA TRP A 236 -4.15 -0.45 -17.93
C TRP A 236 -4.38 -1.81 -18.62
N GLN A 237 -3.62 -2.84 -18.25
CA GLN A 237 -3.79 -4.21 -18.71
C GLN A 237 -3.13 -5.17 -17.70
N PRO A 238 -3.76 -5.43 -16.56
CA PRO A 238 -3.15 -6.20 -15.48
C PRO A 238 -2.80 -7.62 -15.92
N ARG A 239 -1.53 -7.99 -15.77
CA ARG A 239 -0.98 -9.29 -16.16
C ARG A 239 -0.26 -10.00 -15.02
N ILE A 240 0.32 -9.25 -14.08
CA ILE A 240 1.18 -9.76 -13.03
C ILE A 240 0.67 -9.20 -11.69
N MET A 241 0.70 -10.02 -10.65
CA MET A 241 0.52 -9.61 -9.26
C MET A 241 1.89 -9.22 -8.71
N LEU A 242 2.14 -7.93 -8.49
CA LEU A 242 3.34 -7.41 -7.85
C LEU A 242 3.09 -6.88 -6.45
N ASP A 243 1.83 -6.51 -6.20
CA ASP A 243 1.36 -5.99 -4.92
C ASP A 243 0.73 -7.12 -4.12
N HIS A 244 1.10 -7.24 -2.84
CA HIS A 244 0.70 -8.35 -1.98
C HIS A 244 0.18 -7.86 -0.65
N ILE A 245 -0.75 -8.63 -0.06
CA ILE A 245 -1.11 -8.55 1.36
C ILE A 245 -1.08 -9.98 1.90
N LEU A 246 -0.09 -10.25 2.75
CA LEU A 246 0.13 -11.54 3.41
C LEU A 246 -0.21 -11.41 4.89
N VAL A 247 -0.79 -12.44 5.49
CA VAL A 247 -1.25 -12.41 6.88
C VAL A 247 -0.77 -13.65 7.66
N THR A 248 -0.67 -13.54 8.98
CA THR A 248 -0.50 -14.73 9.83
C THR A 248 -1.79 -15.52 9.93
N PRO A 249 -1.74 -16.85 10.19
CA PRO A 249 -2.90 -17.76 10.07
C PRO A 249 -4.09 -17.42 10.97
N GLU A 250 -3.86 -16.72 12.07
CA GLU A 250 -4.90 -16.31 13.02
C GLU A 250 -5.78 -15.19 12.50
N ILE A 251 -5.30 -14.45 11.50
CA ILE A 251 -6.05 -13.38 10.85
C ILE A 251 -6.87 -14.00 9.72
N ARG A 252 -8.19 -13.98 9.85
CA ARG A 252 -9.08 -14.47 8.82
C ARG A 252 -9.25 -13.44 7.70
N VAL A 253 -8.95 -13.85 6.47
CA VAL A 253 -9.18 -13.03 5.27
C VAL A 253 -10.58 -13.32 4.73
N GLU A 254 -11.37 -12.27 4.47
CA GLU A 254 -12.70 -12.41 3.91
C GLU A 254 -12.78 -11.99 2.45
N ASN A 255 -12.16 -10.87 2.07
CA ASN A 255 -12.14 -10.38 0.70
C ASN A 255 -10.75 -9.89 0.33
N LEU A 256 -10.19 -10.38 -0.78
CA LEU A 256 -8.99 -9.82 -1.41
C LEU A 256 -9.29 -9.54 -2.88
N ARG A 257 -9.01 -8.33 -3.34
CA ARG A 257 -9.25 -7.92 -4.73
C ARG A 257 -8.40 -6.75 -5.17
N ALA A 258 -8.13 -6.65 -6.47
CA ALA A 258 -7.70 -5.39 -7.07
C ALA A 258 -8.90 -4.46 -7.27
N ILE A 259 -8.67 -3.18 -7.10
CA ILE A 259 -9.66 -2.14 -7.41
C ILE A 259 -9.32 -1.60 -8.80
N ASN A 260 -10.29 -1.62 -9.71
CA ASN A 260 -10.10 -1.05 -11.03
C ASN A 260 -10.05 0.49 -10.95
N PHE A 261 -8.86 1.01 -10.63
CA PHE A 261 -8.61 2.42 -10.42
C PHE A 261 -7.26 2.82 -11.00
N ALA A 262 -7.24 3.13 -12.29
CA ALA A 262 -6.03 3.46 -13.04
C ALA A 262 -5.59 4.92 -12.77
N CYS A 263 -4.97 5.17 -11.62
CA CYS A 263 -4.33 6.45 -11.25
C CYS A 263 -2.83 6.33 -11.02
N SER A 264 -2.26 5.16 -11.26
CA SER A 264 -0.86 4.78 -11.19
C SER A 264 -0.62 3.70 -12.22
N ASP A 265 0.62 3.28 -12.44
CA ASP A 265 0.94 2.07 -13.21
C ASP A 265 0.61 0.77 -12.45
N HIS A 266 0.29 0.85 -11.17
CA HIS A 266 -0.27 -0.24 -10.38
C HIS A 266 -1.76 -0.04 -10.10
N LEU A 267 -2.51 -1.14 -9.92
CA LEU A 267 -3.85 -1.11 -9.32
C LEU A 267 -3.73 -1.28 -7.80
N PRO A 268 -4.54 -0.55 -7.02
CA PRO A 268 -4.61 -0.79 -5.58
C PRO A 268 -5.21 -2.16 -5.30
N ILE A 269 -4.71 -2.83 -4.24
CA ILE A 269 -5.33 -4.04 -3.69
C ILE A 269 -6.01 -3.71 -2.38
N ALA A 270 -7.15 -4.35 -2.16
CA ALA A 270 -7.96 -4.19 -0.96
C ALA A 270 -8.24 -5.55 -0.33
N MET A 271 -8.23 -5.59 1.00
CA MET A 271 -8.49 -6.78 1.80
C MET A 271 -9.38 -6.45 2.99
N GLU A 272 -10.36 -7.29 3.27
CA GLU A 272 -11.07 -7.28 4.54
C GLU A 272 -10.56 -8.42 5.42
N ILE A 273 -10.25 -8.11 6.67
CA ILE A 273 -9.78 -9.07 7.66
C ILE A 273 -10.67 -9.08 8.90
N LEU A 274 -10.77 -10.26 9.52
CA LEU A 274 -11.29 -10.42 10.87
C LEU A 274 -10.13 -10.77 11.79
N LEU A 275 -10.00 -10.00 12.85
CA LEU A 275 -8.99 -10.23 13.86
C LEU A 275 -9.45 -11.32 14.86
N PRO A 276 -8.52 -12.06 15.47
CA PRO A 276 -8.83 -13.01 16.51
C PRO A 276 -9.61 -12.37 17.68
N GLU A 277 -10.45 -13.16 18.32
CA GLU A 277 -11.17 -12.72 19.53
C GLU A 277 -10.19 -12.30 20.63
N GLY A 278 -10.53 -11.23 21.35
CA GLY A 278 -9.73 -10.72 22.45
C GLY A 278 -8.61 -9.76 22.06
N LEU A 279 -8.35 -9.54 20.77
CA LEU A 279 -7.40 -8.52 20.30
C LEU A 279 -8.01 -7.12 20.45
N ARG A 280 -7.44 -6.30 21.34
CA ARG A 280 -7.90 -4.93 21.61
C ARG A 280 -6.96 -3.94 20.94
N LEU A 281 -7.49 -3.14 20.00
CA LEU A 281 -6.69 -2.20 19.21
C LEU A 281 -6.60 -0.79 19.81
N GLY A 282 -7.13 -0.57 21.01
CA GLY A 282 -7.10 0.76 21.64
C GLY A 282 -7.89 1.78 20.80
N ILE A 283 -9.17 1.51 20.57
CA ILE A 283 -10.11 2.42 19.91
C ILE A 283 -10.56 3.48 20.88
#